data_f64e52e3736ccaa6b76e9bee6b088ffc
#
_entry.id   f64e52e3736ccaa6b76e9bee6b088ffc
#
_cell.length_a   1.000
_cell.length_b   1.000
_cell.length_c   1.000
_cell.angle_alpha   90.00
_cell.angle_beta   90.00
_cell.angle_gamma   90.00
#
_symmetry.space_group_name_H-M   'P 1'
#
loop_
_entity.id
_entity.type
_entity.pdbx_description
1 polymer ?
#
loop_
_entity_poly.entity_id
_entity_poly.type
_entity_poly.pdbx_seq_one_letter_code
_entity_poly.pdbx_strand_id
1 'polypeptide(L)'
;MKNNISINDFDYLELGAAFLGSGGGGDANYMRMHAEYMSGLFGNINLISKEDLNDDDLILPIAFMGSPLVLKEKFFSVESMIKIVEIIEKINNKKIKAFSGVEIGGGNAFSPLIIASKLIYHY
;
A
#
# COMPACT_ATOMS: atom_id res chain seq x y z
N MET A 1 -19.89 -6.23 -2.88
CA MET A 1 -18.76 -5.52 -2.23
C MET A 1 -17.98 -4.76 -3.31
N LYS A 2 -17.44 -3.59 -3.04
CA LYS A 2 -16.64 -2.86 -4.03
C LYS A 2 -15.31 -3.59 -4.20
N ASN A 3 -15.01 -4.02 -5.42
CA ASN A 3 -13.82 -4.84 -5.70
C ASN A 3 -12.59 -4.02 -6.14
N ASN A 4 -12.67 -2.71 -6.06
CA ASN A 4 -11.55 -1.82 -6.37
C ASN A 4 -11.60 -0.54 -5.54
N ILE A 5 -10.44 0.07 -5.37
CA ILE A 5 -10.26 1.40 -4.79
C ILE A 5 -9.85 2.34 -5.91
N SER A 6 -10.53 3.47 -5.98
CA SER A 6 -10.22 4.56 -6.89
C SER A 6 -9.77 5.80 -6.12
N ILE A 7 -9.23 6.77 -6.83
CA ILE A 7 -8.83 8.05 -6.24
C ILE A 7 -9.98 8.74 -5.47
N ASN A 8 -11.23 8.53 -5.89
CA ASN A 8 -12.41 9.11 -5.23
C ASN A 8 -12.70 8.51 -3.85
N ASP A 9 -12.06 7.40 -3.50
CA ASP A 9 -12.23 6.74 -2.20
C ASP A 9 -11.18 7.19 -1.18
N PHE A 10 -10.15 7.90 -1.63
CA PHE A 10 -8.98 8.20 -0.79
C PHE A 10 -9.26 9.17 0.33
N ASP A 11 -10.20 10.12 0.16
CA ASP A 11 -10.62 11.03 1.23
C ASP A 11 -11.28 10.26 2.38
N TYR A 12 -12.11 9.27 2.07
CA TYR A 12 -12.76 8.41 3.07
C TYR A 12 -11.74 7.50 3.76
N LEU A 13 -10.78 6.96 3.00
CA LEU A 13 -9.68 6.16 3.56
C LEU A 13 -8.81 6.99 4.49
N GLU A 14 -8.46 8.21 4.13
CA GLU A 14 -7.69 9.13 4.97
C GLU A 14 -8.39 9.38 6.29
N LEU A 15 -9.68 9.75 6.24
CA LEU A 15 -10.46 10.02 7.44
C LEU A 15 -10.52 8.80 8.36
N GLY A 16 -10.80 7.63 7.80
CA GLY A 16 -10.84 6.37 8.55
C GLY A 16 -9.48 6.00 9.12
N ALA A 17 -8.41 6.13 8.33
CA ALA A 17 -7.05 5.83 8.77
C ALA A 17 -6.56 6.79 9.87
N ALA A 18 -6.86 8.07 9.75
CA ALA A 18 -6.52 9.06 10.78
C ALA A 18 -7.26 8.77 12.09
N PHE A 19 -8.54 8.44 12.02
CA PHE A 19 -9.34 8.08 13.19
C PHE A 19 -8.83 6.81 13.87
N LEU A 20 -8.64 5.73 13.10
CA LEU A 20 -8.19 4.44 13.64
C LEU A 20 -6.74 4.47 14.11
N GLY A 21 -5.90 5.29 13.49
CA GLY A 21 -4.51 5.46 13.87
C GLY A 21 -4.32 6.22 15.17
N SER A 22 -5.28 7.09 15.54
CA SER A 22 -5.22 7.91 16.77
C SER A 22 -3.85 8.60 16.96
N GLY A 23 -3.25 9.07 15.88
CA GLY A 23 -1.91 9.68 15.85
C GLY A 23 -0.75 8.72 15.60
N GLY A 24 -1.00 7.40 15.54
CA GLY A 24 -0.03 6.39 15.14
C GLY A 24 -0.09 6.07 13.62
N GLY A 25 0.84 5.23 13.15
CA GLY A 25 0.88 4.76 11.76
C GLY A 25 1.38 5.77 10.72
N GLY A 26 1.85 6.93 11.13
CA GLY A 26 2.33 8.00 10.26
C GLY A 26 1.23 8.94 9.76
N ASP A 27 1.62 9.92 8.96
CA ASP A 27 0.73 10.97 8.44
C ASP A 27 -0.13 10.43 7.29
N ALA A 28 -1.42 10.26 7.54
CA ALA A 28 -2.38 9.72 6.57
C ALA A 28 -2.53 10.64 5.35
N ASN A 29 -2.56 11.97 5.55
CA ASN A 29 -2.68 12.93 4.46
C ASN A 29 -1.47 12.89 3.53
N TYR A 30 -0.26 12.86 4.09
CA TYR A 30 0.97 12.76 3.32
C TYR A 30 1.00 11.50 2.44
N MET A 31 0.66 10.36 3.02
CA MET A 31 0.65 9.08 2.29
C MET A 31 -0.51 8.99 1.28
N ARG A 32 -1.67 9.62 1.57
CA ARG A 32 -2.75 9.75 0.60
C ARG A 32 -2.31 10.48 -0.66
N MET A 33 -1.59 11.61 -0.53
CA MET A 33 -1.09 12.37 -1.68
C MET A 33 -0.17 11.51 -2.57
N HIS A 34 0.69 10.68 -1.97
CA HIS A 34 1.51 9.73 -2.72
C HIS A 34 0.66 8.66 -3.42
N ALA A 35 -0.35 8.12 -2.75
CA ALA A 35 -1.23 7.12 -3.33
C ALA A 35 -2.07 7.70 -4.48
N GLU A 36 -2.53 8.94 -4.36
CA GLU A 36 -3.22 9.66 -5.44
C GLU A 36 -2.34 9.84 -6.67
N TYR A 37 -1.12 10.29 -6.47
CA TYR A 37 -0.16 10.46 -7.56
C TYR A 37 0.09 9.13 -8.29
N MET A 38 0.31 8.05 -7.55
CA MET A 38 0.53 6.72 -8.11
C MET A 38 -0.71 6.18 -8.83
N SER A 39 -1.90 6.31 -8.22
CA SER A 39 -3.17 5.93 -8.86
C SER A 39 -3.47 6.75 -10.11
N GLY A 40 -3.14 8.03 -10.10
CA GLY A 40 -3.27 8.89 -11.27
C GLY A 40 -2.41 8.44 -12.45
N LEU A 41 -1.23 7.86 -12.15
CA LEU A 41 -0.35 7.28 -13.17
C LEU A 41 -0.78 5.89 -13.64
N PHE A 42 -1.31 5.06 -12.74
CA PHE A 42 -1.48 3.62 -12.95
C PHE A 42 -2.92 3.10 -12.83
N GLY A 43 -3.86 3.95 -12.43
CA GLY A 43 -5.30 3.61 -12.39
C GLY A 43 -5.77 2.99 -11.07
N ASN A 44 -6.95 2.38 -11.11
CA ASN A 44 -7.60 1.82 -9.92
C ASN A 44 -6.87 0.61 -9.37
N ILE A 45 -6.96 0.44 -8.05
CA ILE A 45 -6.35 -0.66 -7.31
C ILE A 45 -7.40 -1.73 -7.07
N ASN A 46 -7.12 -2.96 -7.48
CA ASN A 46 -8.01 -4.08 -7.24
C ASN A 46 -7.92 -4.55 -5.79
N LEU A 47 -9.08 -4.80 -5.19
CA LEU A 47 -9.19 -5.45 -3.89
C LEU A 47 -9.43 -6.95 -4.10
N ILE A 48 -8.70 -7.77 -3.36
CA ILE A 48 -8.89 -9.21 -3.32
C ILE A 48 -9.57 -9.54 -1.99
N SER A 49 -10.66 -10.30 -2.05
CA SER A 49 -11.31 -10.82 -0.85
C SER A 49 -10.47 -11.94 -0.23
N LYS A 50 -10.56 -12.09 1.09
CA LYS A 50 -9.89 -13.20 1.78
C LYS A 50 -10.32 -14.57 1.24
N GLU A 51 -11.58 -14.69 0.84
CA GLU A 51 -12.16 -15.91 0.28
C GLU A 51 -11.60 -16.27 -1.10
N ASP A 52 -11.01 -15.30 -1.81
CA ASP A 52 -10.39 -15.50 -3.13
C ASP A 52 -8.89 -15.86 -3.03
N LEU A 53 -8.36 -15.98 -1.81
CA LEU A 53 -6.99 -16.39 -1.55
C LEU A 53 -6.92 -17.89 -1.27
N ASN A 54 -5.86 -18.52 -1.76
CA ASN A 54 -5.52 -19.91 -1.48
C ASN A 54 -4.44 -19.97 -0.39
N ASP A 55 -4.36 -21.08 0.32
CA ASP A 55 -3.36 -21.30 1.38
C ASP A 55 -1.91 -21.16 0.89
N ASP A 56 -1.70 -21.40 -0.38
CA ASP A 56 -0.40 -21.28 -1.04
C ASP A 56 -0.09 -19.89 -1.58
N ASP A 57 -1.03 -18.94 -1.57
CA ASP A 57 -0.78 -17.60 -2.11
C ASP A 57 0.20 -16.82 -1.24
N LEU A 58 1.17 -16.18 -1.88
CA LEU A 58 2.14 -15.32 -1.21
C LEU A 58 1.54 -13.91 -1.03
N ILE A 59 1.31 -13.54 0.21
CA ILE A 59 0.80 -12.21 0.59
C ILE A 59 1.94 -11.43 1.26
N LEU A 60 2.18 -10.21 0.80
CA LEU A 60 3.22 -9.36 1.38
C LEU A 60 2.60 -8.20 2.18
N PRO A 61 2.73 -8.23 3.53
CA PRO A 61 2.37 -7.09 4.36
C PRO A 61 3.41 -5.98 4.22
N ILE A 62 2.92 -4.73 4.08
CA ILE A 62 3.77 -3.55 3.91
C ILE A 62 3.44 -2.50 4.95
N ALA A 63 4.47 -1.95 5.58
CA ALA A 63 4.39 -0.78 6.44
C ALA A 63 5.71 0.00 6.41
N PHE A 64 5.63 1.29 6.70
CA PHE A 64 6.79 2.11 7.02
C PHE A 64 6.94 2.22 8.53
N MET A 65 8.16 2.00 9.02
CA MET A 65 8.51 2.15 10.42
C MET A 65 9.63 3.18 10.53
N GLY A 66 9.48 4.12 11.46
CA GLY A 66 10.49 5.15 11.69
C GLY A 66 9.90 6.47 12.15
N SER A 67 10.73 7.50 12.20
CA SER A 67 10.28 8.85 12.56
C SER A 67 9.42 9.45 11.45
N PRO A 68 8.22 9.98 11.76
CA PRO A 68 7.37 10.67 10.78
C PRO A 68 8.06 11.88 10.12
N LEU A 69 9.02 12.52 10.81
CA LEU A 69 9.79 13.63 10.27
C LEU A 69 10.69 13.20 9.12
N VAL A 70 11.25 12.01 9.19
CA VAL A 70 12.13 11.50 8.12
C VAL A 70 11.35 11.28 6.83
N LEU A 71 10.09 10.85 6.90
CA LEU A 71 9.23 10.71 5.72
C LEU A 71 8.91 12.06 5.07
N LYS A 72 8.85 13.14 5.84
CA LYS A 72 8.62 14.50 5.32
C LYS A 72 9.89 15.13 4.74
N GLU A 73 11.04 14.75 5.22
CA GLU A 73 12.34 15.28 4.76
C GLU A 73 12.95 14.50 3.60
N LYS A 74 12.64 13.22 3.49
CA LYS A 74 13.16 12.33 2.45
C LYS A 74 12.02 11.73 1.65
N PHE A 75 12.06 11.94 0.34
CA PHE A 75 11.17 11.21 -0.56
C PHE A 75 11.45 9.71 -0.44
N PHE A 76 10.42 8.93 -0.13
CA PHE A 76 10.60 7.49 -0.19
C PHE A 76 10.60 7.03 -1.66
N SER A 77 11.45 6.06 -1.95
CA SER A 77 11.60 5.54 -3.31
C SER A 77 10.71 4.32 -3.50
N VAL A 78 9.71 4.45 -4.36
CA VAL A 78 8.88 3.32 -4.78
C VAL A 78 9.72 2.27 -5.48
N GLU A 79 10.76 2.66 -6.20
CA GLU A 79 11.73 1.76 -6.85
C GLU A 79 12.45 0.87 -5.85
N SER A 80 12.78 1.40 -4.67
CA SER A 80 13.36 0.59 -3.59
C SER A 80 12.39 -0.46 -3.07
N MET A 81 11.11 -0.13 -2.97
CA MET A 81 10.07 -1.08 -2.58
C MET A 81 9.91 -2.19 -3.63
N ILE A 82 9.93 -1.85 -4.92
CA ILE A 82 9.87 -2.84 -6.01
C ILE A 82 11.03 -3.82 -5.92
N LYS A 83 12.25 -3.34 -5.70
CA LYS A 83 13.41 -4.21 -5.51
C LYS A 83 13.25 -5.18 -4.33
N ILE A 84 12.65 -4.73 -3.24
CA ILE A 84 12.36 -5.60 -2.09
C ILE A 84 11.34 -6.68 -2.51
N VAL A 85 10.29 -6.32 -3.23
CA VAL A 85 9.30 -7.27 -3.78
C VAL A 85 9.99 -8.32 -4.65
N GLU A 86 10.82 -7.91 -5.60
CA GLU A 86 11.57 -8.81 -6.48
C GLU A 86 12.46 -9.79 -5.70
N ILE A 87 13.15 -9.31 -4.66
CA ILE A 87 13.99 -10.14 -3.80
C ILE A 87 13.14 -11.19 -3.06
N ILE A 88 12.01 -10.77 -2.49
CA ILE A 88 11.11 -11.67 -1.75
C ILE A 88 10.53 -12.73 -2.68
N GLU A 89 10.07 -12.36 -3.88
CA GLU A 89 9.60 -13.30 -4.89
C GLU A 89 10.68 -14.32 -5.28
N LYS A 90 11.91 -13.84 -5.47
CA LYS A 90 13.05 -14.71 -5.80
C LYS A 90 13.39 -15.69 -4.67
N ILE A 91 13.40 -15.22 -3.42
CA ILE A 91 13.69 -16.09 -2.25
C ILE A 91 12.62 -17.18 -2.12
N ASN A 92 11.35 -16.82 -2.32
CA ASN A 92 10.24 -17.76 -2.19
C ASN A 92 9.97 -18.57 -3.47
N ASN A 93 10.66 -18.25 -4.57
CA ASN A 93 10.39 -18.80 -5.90
C ASN A 93 8.90 -18.74 -6.26
N LYS A 94 8.25 -17.64 -5.91
CA LYS A 94 6.81 -17.45 -6.04
C LYS A 94 6.46 -15.97 -6.22
N LYS A 95 5.47 -15.69 -7.06
CA LYS A 95 4.97 -14.34 -7.24
C LYS A 95 4.07 -13.91 -6.09
N ILE A 96 4.14 -12.63 -5.73
CA ILE A 96 3.24 -12.04 -4.75
C ILE A 96 1.85 -11.92 -5.38
N LYS A 97 0.86 -12.49 -4.71
CA LYS A 97 -0.54 -12.47 -5.10
C LYS A 97 -1.23 -11.16 -4.70
N ALA A 98 -0.94 -10.68 -3.51
CA ALA A 98 -1.54 -9.48 -2.97
C ALA A 98 -0.63 -8.79 -1.95
N PHE A 99 -0.88 -7.51 -1.75
CA PHE A 99 -0.29 -6.72 -0.68
C PHE A 99 -1.32 -6.46 0.41
N SER A 100 -0.89 -6.40 1.65
CA SER A 100 -1.74 -6.04 2.79
C SER A 100 -1.09 -4.96 3.64
N GLY A 101 -1.89 -4.20 4.37
CA GLY A 101 -1.38 -3.34 5.44
C GLY A 101 -1.02 -4.18 6.68
N VAL A 102 0.01 -3.77 7.39
CA VAL A 102 0.30 -4.31 8.73
C VAL A 102 -0.69 -3.73 9.75
N GLU A 103 -1.11 -2.51 9.50
CA GLU A 103 -2.10 -1.79 10.31
C GLU A 103 -3.01 -0.97 9.39
N ILE A 104 -4.22 -0.68 9.87
CA ILE A 104 -5.21 0.13 9.13
C ILE A 104 -5.12 1.61 9.47
N GLY A 105 -4.38 2.00 10.52
CA GLY A 105 -4.29 3.37 10.99
C GLY A 105 -3.17 4.17 10.36
N GLY A 106 -3.39 5.49 10.27
CA GLY A 106 -2.37 6.43 9.78
C GLY A 106 -2.00 6.26 8.32
N GLY A 107 -0.81 6.76 7.96
CA GLY A 107 -0.27 6.69 6.60
C GLY A 107 -0.01 5.26 6.12
N ASN A 108 0.24 4.33 7.03
CA ASN A 108 0.48 2.93 6.68
C ASN A 108 -0.72 2.23 6.03
N ALA A 109 -1.94 2.74 6.19
CA ALA A 109 -3.10 2.28 5.44
C ALA A 109 -2.94 2.43 3.91
N PHE A 110 -2.14 3.41 3.46
CA PHE A 110 -1.89 3.70 2.06
C PHE A 110 -0.67 2.95 1.49
N SER A 111 0.21 2.45 2.33
CA SER A 111 1.47 1.81 1.90
C SER A 111 1.26 0.66 0.91
N PRO A 112 0.36 -0.31 1.14
CA PRO A 112 0.11 -1.38 0.17
C PRO A 112 -0.56 -0.87 -1.10
N LEU A 113 -1.36 0.20 -1.04
CA LEU A 113 -2.01 0.78 -2.21
C LEU A 113 -1.01 1.40 -3.17
N ILE A 114 -0.01 2.09 -2.64
CA ILE A 114 1.06 2.72 -3.42
C ILE A 114 1.84 1.67 -4.23
N ILE A 115 2.24 0.58 -3.59
CA ILE A 115 3.02 -0.45 -4.28
C ILE A 115 2.17 -1.27 -5.24
N ALA A 116 0.93 -1.59 -4.87
CA ALA A 116 0.00 -2.31 -5.73
C ALA A 116 -0.31 -1.53 -7.01
N SER A 117 -0.51 -0.22 -6.93
CA SER A 117 -0.73 0.64 -8.12
C SER A 117 0.39 0.51 -9.13
N LYS A 118 1.64 0.54 -8.67
CA LYS A 118 2.82 0.47 -9.54
C LYS A 118 2.97 -0.90 -10.18
N LEU A 119 2.76 -1.97 -9.43
CA LEU A 119 3.02 -3.33 -9.90
C LEU A 119 1.94 -3.88 -10.83
N ILE A 120 0.70 -3.40 -10.76
CA ILE A 120 -0.38 -3.81 -11.66
C ILE A 120 -0.06 -3.50 -13.13
N TYR A 121 0.72 -2.45 -13.41
CA TYR A 121 1.09 -2.06 -14.77
C TYR A 121 2.40 -2.71 -15.27
N HIS A 122 3.10 -3.45 -14.44
CA HIS A 122 4.33 -4.13 -14.81
C HIS A 122 4.18 -5.64 -15.01
N TYR A 123 2.94 -6.16 -14.95
CA TYR A 123 2.56 -7.54 -15.24
C TYR A 123 1.37 -7.56 -16.24
#